data_7405d2e2a1a9ff8ad7c4c0f946df5d77
#
_entry.id   7405d2e2a1a9ff8ad7c4c0f946df5d77
#
_cell.length_a   1.000
_cell.length_b   1.000
_cell.length_c   1.000
_cell.angle_alpha   90.00
_cell.angle_beta   90.00
_cell.angle_gamma   90.00
#
_symmetry.space_group_name_H-M   'P 1'
#
loop_
_entity.id
_entity.type
_entity.pdbx_description
1 polymer ?
#
loop_
_entity_poly.entity_id
_entity_poly.type
_entity_poly.pdbx_seq_one_letter_code
_entity_poly.pdbx_strand_id
1 'polypeptide(L)'
;AQGMYDRGEPFLMYLWEPHWFFGVNELVGVKLAPNKTCDTFTEANNWETCGADYWPATGWAVDYPMNYGNPDTFAKPENQAALEFFGKMALSNADQAAMLVKVREGGELNDVVAEWKANNKSTWEKWLPTSVEGLSGS
;
A
#
# COMPACT_ATOMS: atom_id res chain seq x y z
N ALA A 1 -13.19 16.40 3.24
CA ALA A 1 -12.29 16.77 2.14
C ALA A 1 -13.00 16.78 0.79
N GLN A 2 -13.72 15.68 0.37
CA GLN A 2 -14.35 15.62 -0.95
C GLN A 2 -15.27 16.82 -1.23
N GLY A 3 -16.18 17.14 -0.31
CA GLY A 3 -17.08 18.29 -0.52
C GLY A 3 -16.36 19.64 -0.60
N MET A 4 -15.20 19.80 -0.01
CA MET A 4 -14.38 21.01 -0.17
C MET A 4 -13.70 21.01 -1.53
N TYR A 5 -13.18 19.86 -1.97
CA TYR A 5 -12.59 19.69 -3.30
C TYR A 5 -13.61 20.04 -4.40
N ASP A 6 -14.82 19.49 -4.32
CA ASP A 6 -15.90 19.68 -5.29
C ASP A 6 -16.34 21.16 -5.42
N ARG A 7 -16.20 21.92 -4.32
CA ARG A 7 -16.51 23.37 -4.28
C ARG A 7 -15.31 24.26 -4.61
N GLY A 8 -14.14 23.69 -4.89
CA GLY A 8 -12.90 24.44 -5.12
C GLY A 8 -12.40 25.19 -3.86
N GLU A 9 -12.79 24.75 -2.68
CA GLU A 9 -12.35 25.35 -1.42
C GLU A 9 -10.93 24.87 -1.05
N PRO A 10 -10.07 25.76 -0.54
CA PRO A 10 -8.76 25.35 -0.09
C PRO A 10 -8.85 24.45 1.14
N PHE A 11 -8.08 23.36 1.14
CA PHE A 11 -7.95 22.47 2.29
C PHE A 11 -6.55 21.89 2.37
N LEU A 12 -6.18 21.45 3.56
CA LEU A 12 -5.00 20.66 3.84
C LEU A 12 -5.43 19.42 4.60
N MET A 13 -4.93 18.27 4.19
CA MET A 13 -5.25 17.00 4.84
C MET A 13 -4.02 16.10 4.93
N TYR A 14 -4.04 15.21 5.89
CA TYR A 14 -3.14 14.08 5.97
C TYR A 14 -3.83 12.84 5.44
N LEU A 15 -3.18 12.13 4.53
CA LEU A 15 -3.75 10.95 3.88
C LEU A 15 -2.65 9.95 3.53
N TRP A 16 -2.96 8.67 3.71
CA TRP A 16 -2.10 7.56 3.33
C TRP A 16 -2.43 7.06 1.93
N GLU A 17 -1.43 6.65 1.18
CA GLU A 17 -1.61 5.87 -0.05
C GLU A 17 -1.46 4.36 0.25
N PRO A 18 -2.25 3.49 -0.40
CA PRO A 18 -3.28 3.80 -1.41
C PRO A 18 -4.62 4.20 -0.79
N HIS A 19 -5.33 5.15 -1.42
CA HIS A 19 -6.67 5.55 -1.01
C HIS A 19 -7.48 5.99 -2.25
N TRP A 20 -8.80 5.72 -2.27
CA TRP A 20 -9.67 6.09 -3.40
C TRP A 20 -9.63 7.58 -3.75
N PHE A 21 -9.38 8.44 -2.77
CA PHE A 21 -9.35 9.89 -2.95
C PHE A 21 -8.28 10.34 -3.96
N PHE A 22 -7.15 9.63 -4.03
CA PHE A 22 -6.12 9.87 -5.06
C PHE A 22 -6.55 9.39 -6.46
N GLY A 23 -7.47 8.43 -6.52
CA GLY A 23 -7.96 7.91 -7.81
C GLY A 23 -8.97 8.83 -8.50
N VAL A 24 -9.60 9.76 -7.77
CA VAL A 24 -10.65 10.65 -8.31
C VAL A 24 -10.31 12.14 -8.21
N ASN A 25 -9.26 12.53 -7.49
CA ASN A 25 -8.89 13.93 -7.29
C ASN A 25 -7.41 14.13 -7.61
N GLU A 26 -7.10 15.22 -8.29
CA GLU A 26 -5.73 15.66 -8.47
C GLU A 26 -5.28 16.43 -7.22
N LEU A 27 -4.26 15.89 -6.53
CA LEU A 27 -3.75 16.44 -5.28
C LEU A 27 -2.28 16.82 -5.43
N VAL A 28 -1.90 17.89 -4.75
CA VAL A 28 -0.50 18.34 -4.67
C VAL A 28 0.06 17.95 -3.32
N GLY A 29 1.13 17.16 -3.33
CA GLY A 29 1.86 16.81 -2.12
C GLY A 29 2.61 18.01 -1.54
N VAL A 30 2.35 18.35 -0.28
CA VAL A 30 3.13 19.35 0.45
C VAL A 30 4.44 18.73 0.90
N LYS A 31 5.56 19.20 0.36
CA LYS A 31 6.87 18.70 0.73
C LYS A 31 7.25 19.23 2.12
N LEU A 32 7.35 18.30 3.06
CA LEU A 32 7.91 18.56 4.38
C LEU A 32 9.44 18.38 4.38
N ALA A 33 10.08 18.82 5.47
CA ALA A 33 11.51 18.52 5.68
C ALA A 33 11.74 17.00 5.68
N PRO A 34 12.93 16.52 5.30
CA PRO A 34 13.26 15.10 5.33
C PRO A 34 13.01 14.49 6.69
N ASN A 35 12.57 13.23 6.69
CA ASN A 35 12.44 12.48 7.93
C ASN A 35 13.78 12.45 8.67
N LYS A 36 13.72 12.76 9.96
CA LYS A 36 14.84 12.58 10.88
C LYS A 36 14.50 11.43 11.82
N THR A 37 15.30 10.40 11.82
CA THR A 37 15.22 9.34 12.84
C THR A 37 15.67 9.91 14.19
N CYS A 38 14.95 9.58 15.23
CA CYS A 38 15.36 9.88 16.59
C CYS A 38 16.17 8.69 17.12
N ASP A 39 17.48 8.83 17.14
CA ASP A 39 18.40 7.75 17.54
C ASP A 39 18.26 7.37 19.03
N THR A 40 17.64 8.24 19.82
CA THR A 40 17.39 8.02 21.25
C THR A 40 15.97 7.53 21.55
N PHE A 41 15.15 7.32 20.52
CA PHE A 41 13.79 6.84 20.70
C PHE A 41 13.80 5.39 21.22
N THR A 42 13.16 5.17 22.35
CA THR A 42 12.84 3.85 22.88
C THR A 42 11.37 3.82 23.27
N GLU A 43 10.74 2.64 23.31
CA GLU A 43 9.35 2.51 23.78
C GLU A 43 9.14 3.05 25.20
N ALA A 44 10.21 3.10 25.99
CA ALA A 44 10.15 3.54 27.40
C ALA A 44 10.20 5.07 27.55
N ASN A 45 10.79 5.81 26.61
CA ASN A 45 11.01 7.26 26.76
C ASN A 45 10.18 8.13 25.84
N ASN A 46 9.41 7.53 24.95
CA ASN A 46 8.47 8.25 24.11
C ASN A 46 9.12 9.40 23.27
N TRP A 47 8.28 10.17 22.59
CA TRP A 47 8.68 11.29 21.72
C TRP A 47 9.39 12.45 22.44
N GLU A 48 9.20 12.59 23.74
CA GLU A 48 9.72 13.68 24.53
C GLU A 48 11.26 13.77 24.59
N THR A 49 11.94 12.66 24.36
CA THR A 49 13.40 12.60 24.41
C THR A 49 14.11 12.92 23.11
N CYS A 50 13.36 13.06 22.02
CA CYS A 50 13.92 13.36 20.71
C CYS A 50 14.34 14.85 20.54
N GLY A 51 14.05 15.70 21.54
CA GLY A 51 14.44 17.10 21.59
C GLY A 51 13.63 18.02 20.67
N ALA A 52 13.79 19.32 20.88
CA ALA A 52 13.06 20.34 20.12
C ALA A 52 13.41 20.36 18.63
N ASP A 53 14.56 19.86 18.24
CA ASP A 53 15.00 19.79 16.84
C ASP A 53 14.31 18.68 16.03
N TYR A 54 13.65 17.73 16.71
CA TYR A 54 12.86 16.70 16.07
C TYR A 54 11.49 17.22 15.63
N TRP A 55 10.87 18.10 16.41
CA TRP A 55 9.67 18.85 16.08
C TRP A 55 10.05 20.25 15.58
N PRO A 56 9.41 20.75 14.57
CA PRO A 56 8.08 20.46 14.04
C PRO A 56 8.03 20.06 12.56
N ALA A 57 9.03 19.55 11.95
CA ALA A 57 9.02 19.58 10.49
C ALA A 57 9.70 18.40 9.80
N THR A 58 9.44 17.19 10.27
CA THR A 58 9.91 16.03 9.50
C THR A 58 8.78 15.40 8.71
N GLY A 59 9.05 15.10 7.44
CA GLY A 59 8.22 14.19 6.66
C GLY A 59 8.22 12.80 7.31
N TRP A 60 7.18 12.03 7.03
CA TRP A 60 7.12 10.63 7.45
C TRP A 60 8.16 9.81 6.68
N ALA A 61 8.74 8.82 7.33
CA ALA A 61 9.47 7.78 6.63
C ALA A 61 8.54 7.04 5.67
N VAL A 62 9.10 6.57 4.56
CA VAL A 62 8.34 5.69 3.66
C VAL A 62 8.05 4.39 4.41
N ASP A 63 6.78 4.05 4.52
CA ASP A 63 6.33 2.81 5.12
C ASP A 63 6.03 1.77 4.03
N TYR A 64 6.55 0.58 4.20
CA TYR A 64 6.37 -0.52 3.27
C TYR A 64 5.52 -1.60 3.94
N PRO A 65 4.24 -1.77 3.54
CA PRO A 65 3.45 -2.90 4.00
C PRO A 65 4.16 -4.21 3.69
N MET A 66 4.28 -5.07 4.69
CA MET A 66 4.95 -6.36 4.57
C MET A 66 3.96 -7.50 4.81
N ASN A 67 4.17 -8.60 4.11
CA ASN A 67 3.43 -9.82 4.37
C ASN A 67 4.06 -10.56 5.57
N TYR A 68 3.26 -10.91 6.54
CA TYR A 68 3.68 -11.71 7.69
C TYR A 68 2.98 -13.06 7.68
N GLY A 69 3.70 -14.09 8.06
CA GLY A 69 3.15 -15.44 8.14
C GLY A 69 3.83 -16.27 9.24
N ASN A 70 3.19 -17.35 9.63
CA ASN A 70 3.77 -18.26 10.61
C ASN A 70 4.97 -19.00 9.98
N PRO A 71 6.19 -18.89 10.58
CA PRO A 71 7.39 -19.50 10.03
C PRO A 71 7.29 -21.03 9.94
N ASP A 72 6.67 -21.70 10.91
CA ASP A 72 6.50 -23.15 10.90
C ASP A 72 5.58 -23.63 9.77
N THR A 73 4.61 -22.80 9.38
CA THR A 73 3.73 -23.07 8.25
C THR A 73 4.48 -22.95 6.93
N PHE A 74 5.25 -21.88 6.76
CA PHE A 74 6.00 -21.65 5.52
C PHE A 74 7.30 -22.46 5.41
N ALA A 75 7.78 -23.07 6.50
CA ALA A 75 8.88 -24.03 6.43
C ALA A 75 8.48 -25.38 5.79
N LYS A 76 7.19 -25.68 5.71
CA LYS A 76 6.70 -26.94 5.14
C LYS A 76 6.84 -26.96 3.61
N PRO A 77 7.30 -28.10 3.03
CA PRO A 77 7.48 -28.21 1.59
C PRO A 77 6.22 -27.92 0.75
N GLU A 78 5.06 -28.34 1.24
CA GLU A 78 3.77 -28.12 0.56
C GLU A 78 3.36 -26.63 0.50
N ASN A 79 3.96 -25.78 1.32
CA ASN A 79 3.63 -24.34 1.38
C ASN A 79 4.68 -23.46 0.69
N GLN A 80 5.73 -24.02 0.10
CA GLN A 80 6.78 -23.25 -0.57
C GLN A 80 6.27 -22.44 -1.75
N ALA A 81 5.33 -22.97 -2.51
CA ALA A 81 4.69 -22.25 -3.62
C ALA A 81 3.92 -21.01 -3.12
N ALA A 82 3.23 -21.10 -1.99
CA ALA A 82 2.55 -19.96 -1.38
C ALA A 82 3.55 -18.91 -0.87
N LEU A 83 4.64 -19.34 -0.24
CA LEU A 83 5.72 -18.45 0.21
C LEU A 83 6.34 -17.68 -0.97
N GLU A 84 6.63 -18.36 -2.07
CA GLU A 84 7.18 -17.77 -3.29
C GLU A 84 6.19 -16.75 -3.89
N PHE A 85 4.90 -17.08 -3.96
CA PHE A 85 3.85 -16.17 -4.43
C PHE A 85 3.78 -14.90 -3.60
N PHE A 86 3.68 -15.02 -2.28
CA PHE A 86 3.61 -13.86 -1.39
C PHE A 86 4.87 -13.01 -1.40
N GLY A 87 6.05 -13.63 -1.62
CA GLY A 87 7.31 -12.92 -1.77
C GLY A 87 7.43 -12.11 -3.06
N LYS A 88 6.71 -12.52 -4.10
CA LYS A 88 6.68 -11.83 -5.41
C LYS A 88 5.52 -10.85 -5.56
N MET A 89 4.45 -11.00 -4.77
CA MET A 89 3.24 -10.20 -4.90
C MET A 89 3.50 -8.73 -4.60
N ALA A 90 3.23 -7.88 -5.57
CA ALA A 90 3.35 -6.44 -5.45
C ALA A 90 2.25 -5.73 -6.24
N LEU A 91 1.34 -5.07 -5.56
CA LEU A 91 0.33 -4.19 -6.12
C LEU A 91 0.78 -2.74 -6.01
N SER A 92 0.70 -2.00 -7.11
CA SER A 92 0.99 -0.57 -7.09
C SER A 92 -0.09 0.22 -6.31
N ASN A 93 0.28 1.36 -5.74
CA ASN A 93 -0.70 2.27 -5.13
C ASN A 93 -1.77 2.71 -6.14
N ALA A 94 -1.40 2.90 -7.40
CA ALA A 94 -2.32 3.27 -8.47
C ALA A 94 -3.37 2.17 -8.74
N ASP A 95 -2.95 0.90 -8.84
CA ASP A 95 -3.88 -0.22 -9.03
C ASP A 95 -4.84 -0.34 -7.85
N GLN A 96 -4.32 -0.24 -6.63
CA GLN A 96 -5.13 -0.31 -5.43
C GLN A 96 -6.13 0.85 -5.34
N ALA A 97 -5.69 2.10 -5.61
CA ALA A 97 -6.56 3.26 -5.62
C ALA A 97 -7.68 3.13 -6.67
N ALA A 98 -7.36 2.65 -7.88
CA ALA A 98 -8.35 2.43 -8.94
C ALA A 98 -9.41 1.39 -8.55
N MET A 99 -9.01 0.27 -7.94
CA MET A 99 -9.96 -0.72 -7.43
C MET A 99 -10.83 -0.15 -6.29
N LEU A 100 -10.24 0.61 -5.38
CA LEU A 100 -10.97 1.28 -4.29
C LEU A 100 -12.00 2.29 -4.79
N VAL A 101 -11.73 3.00 -5.89
CA VAL A 101 -12.71 3.88 -6.54
C VAL A 101 -13.92 3.08 -7.02
N LYS A 102 -13.71 1.97 -7.73
CA LYS A 102 -14.80 1.13 -8.25
C LYS A 102 -15.67 0.57 -7.13
N VAL A 103 -15.07 0.08 -6.04
CA VAL A 103 -15.82 -0.39 -4.86
C VAL A 103 -16.63 0.74 -4.22
N ARG A 104 -16.05 1.94 -4.09
CA ARG A 104 -16.76 3.12 -3.59
C ARG A 104 -17.97 3.51 -4.45
N GLU A 105 -17.88 3.32 -5.76
CA GLU A 105 -18.96 3.57 -6.72
C GLU A 105 -20.04 2.48 -6.72
N GLY A 106 -19.93 1.48 -5.85
CA GLY A 106 -20.91 0.41 -5.68
C GLY A 106 -20.57 -0.89 -6.41
N GLY A 107 -19.36 -1.01 -6.94
CA GLY A 107 -18.86 -2.25 -7.51
C GLY A 107 -18.66 -3.33 -6.43
N GLU A 108 -19.11 -4.54 -6.71
CA GLU A 108 -18.87 -5.68 -5.84
C GLU A 108 -17.38 -6.04 -5.84
N LEU A 109 -16.81 -6.25 -4.65
CA LEU A 109 -15.37 -6.45 -4.47
C LEU A 109 -14.81 -7.58 -5.35
N ASN A 110 -15.51 -8.71 -5.43
CA ASN A 110 -15.05 -9.85 -6.21
C ASN A 110 -15.03 -9.55 -7.71
N ASP A 111 -16.00 -8.79 -8.21
CA ASP A 111 -16.08 -8.40 -9.62
C ASP A 111 -14.98 -7.41 -9.97
N VAL A 112 -14.70 -6.44 -9.10
CA VAL A 112 -13.61 -5.47 -9.27
C VAL A 112 -12.26 -6.18 -9.31
N VAL A 113 -12.03 -7.16 -8.43
CA VAL A 113 -10.79 -7.96 -8.42
C VAL A 113 -10.70 -8.83 -9.66
N ALA A 114 -11.80 -9.46 -10.09
CA ALA A 114 -11.85 -10.29 -11.31
C ALA A 114 -11.53 -9.46 -12.56
N GLU A 115 -12.10 -8.27 -12.68
CA GLU A 115 -11.81 -7.33 -13.76
C GLU A 115 -10.33 -6.91 -13.75
N TRP A 116 -9.80 -6.53 -12.57
CA TRP A 116 -8.39 -6.17 -12.47
C TRP A 116 -7.49 -7.32 -12.90
N LYS A 117 -7.75 -8.54 -12.46
CA LYS A 117 -7.01 -9.74 -12.87
C LYS A 117 -7.05 -9.97 -14.38
N ALA A 118 -8.22 -9.84 -15.00
CA ALA A 118 -8.37 -10.01 -16.45
C ALA A 118 -7.52 -9.01 -17.24
N ASN A 119 -7.48 -7.76 -16.79
CA ASN A 119 -6.79 -6.66 -17.46
C ASN A 119 -5.28 -6.60 -17.15
N ASN A 120 -4.81 -7.26 -16.09
CA ASN A 120 -3.42 -7.17 -15.60
C ASN A 120 -2.72 -8.53 -15.56
N LYS A 121 -3.06 -9.42 -16.50
CA LYS A 121 -2.49 -10.77 -16.56
C LYS A 121 -0.96 -10.77 -16.58
N SER A 122 -0.35 -9.90 -17.37
CA SER A 122 1.12 -9.76 -17.46
C SER A 122 1.80 -9.29 -16.17
N THR A 123 1.03 -8.73 -15.23
CA THR A 123 1.52 -8.30 -13.92
C THR A 123 1.46 -9.46 -12.92
N TRP A 124 0.28 -10.03 -12.71
CA TRP A 124 0.12 -11.05 -11.66
C TRP A 124 0.69 -12.43 -12.05
N GLU A 125 0.84 -12.74 -13.32
CA GLU A 125 1.52 -13.99 -13.74
C GLU A 125 2.97 -14.05 -13.25
N LYS A 126 3.64 -12.92 -13.11
CA LYS A 126 4.99 -12.84 -12.55
C LYS A 126 5.06 -13.24 -11.08
N TRP A 127 3.94 -13.22 -10.37
CA TRP A 127 3.85 -13.63 -8.97
C TRP A 127 3.70 -15.15 -8.81
N LEU A 128 3.32 -15.83 -9.90
CA LEU A 128 3.15 -17.28 -9.85
C LEU A 128 4.46 -17.97 -9.46
N PRO A 129 4.38 -18.98 -8.60
CA PRO A 129 5.53 -19.81 -8.28
C PRO A 129 6.04 -20.57 -9.50
N THR A 130 7.34 -20.78 -9.57
CA THR A 130 7.98 -21.50 -10.69
C THR A 130 7.40 -22.92 -10.87
N SER A 131 6.94 -23.54 -9.79
CA SER A 131 6.29 -24.87 -9.80
C SER A 131 4.93 -24.90 -10.49
N VAL A 132 4.30 -23.73 -10.74
CA VAL A 132 2.98 -23.61 -11.40
C VAL A 132 3.01 -22.81 -12.70
N GLU A 133 4.16 -22.36 -13.15
CA GLU A 133 4.34 -21.59 -14.41
C GLU A 133 3.94 -22.38 -15.68
N GLY A 134 3.54 -23.60 -15.59
CA GLY A 134 3.02 -24.39 -16.72
C GLY A 134 1.50 -24.56 -16.73
N LEU A 135 0.78 -24.08 -15.71
CA LEU A 135 -0.66 -24.34 -15.54
C LEU A 135 -1.56 -23.16 -15.94
N SER A 136 -1.01 -22.03 -16.34
CA SER A 136 -1.77 -20.80 -16.70
C SER A 136 -2.36 -20.83 -18.13
N GLY A 137 -2.38 -21.96 -18.80
CA GLY A 137 -2.75 -22.13 -20.22
C GLY A 137 -4.09 -22.83 -20.49
N SER A 138 -5.00 -22.90 -19.50
CA SER A 138 -6.33 -23.48 -19.72
C SER A 138 -7.46 -22.54 -19.35
#